data_550f0405d23cb9d420a40778c32d1e53
#
_entry.id   550f0405d23cb9d420a40778c32d1e53
#
_cell.length_a   1.000
_cell.length_b   1.000
_cell.length_c   1.000
_cell.angle_alpha   90.00
_cell.angle_beta   90.00
_cell.angle_gamma   90.00
#
_symmetry.space_group_name_H-M   'P 1'
#
loop_
_entity.id
_entity.type
_entity.pdbx_description
1 polymer ?
#
loop_
_entity_poly.entity_id
_entity_poly.type
_entity_poly.pdbx_seq_one_letter_code
_entity_poly.pdbx_strand_id
1 'polypeptide(L)'
;MKTKKENKNKTWIQYGIFAIVAITLYATGLHTEVIGFAQRGLLATGLMNPDVEEIAQVRNNEKNDDKASISNLTKADLNLKLIDAEGKTRSLKEFKSKVIFLNFWATWCPPCIAEMPSIDKLHEEMGDEVAFVILSFDDDFEKAKDFDKRKGYDLPIYPPASNLPE
;
A
#
# COMPACT_ATOMS: atom_id res chain seq x y z
N MET A 1 -26.61 -46.86 17.34
CA MET A 1 -26.72 -46.08 16.07
C MET A 1 -27.06 -44.58 16.31
N LYS A 2 -26.66 -43.94 17.41
CA LYS A 2 -26.95 -42.50 17.71
C LYS A 2 -25.79 -41.54 17.39
N THR A 3 -24.57 -41.99 17.19
CA THR A 3 -23.39 -41.14 17.08
C THR A 3 -23.14 -40.46 15.71
N LYS A 4 -23.73 -41.00 14.64
CA LYS A 4 -23.50 -40.52 13.26
C LYS A 4 -24.36 -39.27 12.89
N LYS A 5 -25.46 -39.04 13.59
CA LYS A 5 -26.39 -37.92 13.32
C LYS A 5 -25.97 -36.61 14.03
N GLU A 6 -25.38 -36.76 15.20
CA GLU A 6 -24.92 -35.61 16.01
C GLU A 6 -23.70 -34.91 15.38
N ASN A 7 -22.82 -35.65 14.74
CA ASN A 7 -21.64 -35.09 14.07
C ASN A 7 -21.98 -34.27 12.81
N LYS A 8 -23.07 -34.65 12.11
CA LYS A 8 -23.51 -33.95 10.89
C LYS A 8 -24.10 -32.57 11.21
N ASN A 9 -24.87 -32.43 12.29
CA ASN A 9 -25.43 -31.14 12.71
C ASN A 9 -24.34 -30.19 13.22
N LYS A 10 -23.34 -30.69 13.93
CA LYS A 10 -22.19 -29.89 14.40
C LYS A 10 -21.39 -29.33 13.22
N THR A 11 -21.20 -30.10 12.18
CA THR A 11 -20.51 -29.68 10.96
C THR A 11 -21.28 -28.59 10.21
N TRP A 12 -22.62 -28.73 10.09
CA TRP A 12 -23.46 -27.73 9.44
C TRP A 12 -23.49 -26.39 10.18
N ILE A 13 -23.51 -26.43 11.51
CA ILE A 13 -23.43 -25.24 12.35
C ILE A 13 -22.07 -24.55 12.16
N GLN A 14 -20.96 -25.31 12.08
CA GLN A 14 -19.65 -24.74 11.81
C GLN A 14 -19.59 -24.03 10.46
N TYR A 15 -20.08 -24.65 9.39
CA TYR A 15 -20.14 -24.01 8.07
C TYR A 15 -21.04 -22.76 8.07
N GLY A 16 -22.16 -22.79 8.80
CA GLY A 16 -23.02 -21.63 8.98
C GLY A 16 -22.30 -20.46 9.67
N ILE A 17 -21.54 -20.73 10.72
CA ILE A 17 -20.73 -19.70 11.40
C ILE A 17 -19.63 -19.15 10.48
N PHE A 18 -18.91 -20.02 9.75
CA PHE A 18 -17.91 -19.55 8.79
C PHE A 18 -18.53 -18.68 7.68
N ALA A 19 -19.68 -19.05 7.16
CA ALA A 19 -20.39 -18.26 6.15
C ALA A 19 -20.80 -16.88 6.69
N ILE A 20 -21.34 -16.83 7.90
CA ILE A 20 -21.73 -15.56 8.54
C ILE A 20 -20.50 -14.67 8.75
N VAL A 21 -19.38 -15.21 9.27
CA VAL A 21 -18.15 -14.48 9.48
C VAL A 21 -17.59 -13.95 8.15
N ALA A 22 -17.57 -14.78 7.11
CA ALA A 22 -17.09 -14.38 5.79
C ALA A 22 -17.95 -13.26 5.18
N ILE A 23 -19.30 -13.36 5.29
CA ILE A 23 -20.21 -12.33 4.81
C ILE A 23 -20.03 -11.03 5.60
N THR A 24 -19.86 -11.12 6.92
CA THR A 24 -19.65 -9.94 7.77
C THR A 24 -18.33 -9.26 7.41
N LEU A 25 -17.22 -10.00 7.26
CA LEU A 25 -15.93 -9.46 6.86
C LEU A 25 -15.99 -8.80 5.48
N TYR A 26 -16.73 -9.41 4.55
CA TYR A 26 -16.91 -8.85 3.21
C TYR A 26 -17.74 -7.57 3.23
N ALA A 27 -18.88 -7.57 3.94
CA ALA A 27 -19.79 -6.43 4.02
C ALA A 27 -19.18 -5.22 4.75
N THR A 28 -18.29 -5.46 5.73
CA THR A 28 -17.60 -4.40 6.48
C THR A 28 -16.32 -3.89 5.81
N GLY A 29 -15.86 -4.54 4.73
CA GLY A 29 -14.57 -4.22 4.09
C GLY A 29 -13.34 -4.63 4.88
N LEU A 30 -13.50 -5.24 6.07
CA LEU A 30 -12.40 -5.68 6.94
C LEU A 30 -11.56 -6.82 6.33
N HIS A 31 -12.06 -7.48 5.29
CA HIS A 31 -11.32 -8.56 4.61
C HIS A 31 -9.97 -8.08 4.06
N THR A 32 -9.87 -6.85 3.54
CA THR A 32 -8.62 -6.28 3.02
C THR A 32 -7.60 -6.06 4.14
N GLU A 33 -8.05 -5.61 5.31
CA GLU A 33 -7.19 -5.42 6.48
C GLU A 33 -6.67 -6.74 7.04
N VAL A 34 -7.53 -7.77 7.11
CA VAL A 34 -7.14 -9.11 7.56
C VAL A 34 -6.10 -9.73 6.64
N ILE A 35 -6.29 -9.61 5.32
CA ILE A 35 -5.32 -10.09 4.33
C ILE A 35 -4.01 -9.32 4.45
N GLY A 36 -4.04 -7.98 4.54
CA GLY A 36 -2.86 -7.16 4.72
C GLY A 36 -2.09 -7.49 6.02
N PHE A 37 -2.80 -7.78 7.11
CA PHE A 37 -2.18 -8.23 8.35
C PHE A 37 -1.49 -9.60 8.20
N ALA A 38 -2.14 -10.55 7.53
CA ALA A 38 -1.55 -11.87 7.25
C ALA A 38 -0.30 -11.77 6.37
N GLN A 39 -0.32 -10.90 5.35
CA GLN A 39 0.83 -10.64 4.49
C GLN A 39 2.01 -10.02 5.28
N ARG A 40 1.75 -9.06 6.17
CA ARG A 40 2.79 -8.53 7.06
C ARG A 40 3.39 -9.60 7.96
N GLY A 41 2.57 -10.48 8.52
CA GLY A 41 3.05 -11.61 9.31
C GLY A 41 3.98 -12.50 8.49
N LEU A 42 3.64 -12.79 7.24
CA LEU A 42 4.46 -13.59 6.34
C LEU A 42 5.79 -12.89 5.99
N LEU A 43 5.75 -11.59 5.70
CA LEU A 43 6.95 -10.78 5.45
C LEU A 43 7.87 -10.72 6.69
N ALA A 44 7.29 -10.60 7.88
CA ALA A 44 8.05 -10.57 9.14
C ALA A 44 8.77 -11.89 9.45
N THR A 45 8.30 -13.03 8.90
CA THR A 45 9.00 -14.31 9.03
C THR A 45 10.26 -14.43 8.16
N GLY A 46 10.51 -13.46 7.28
CA GLY A 46 11.64 -13.46 6.35
C GLY A 46 11.50 -14.44 5.18
N LEU A 47 10.39 -15.18 5.10
CA LEU A 47 10.18 -16.22 4.08
C LEU A 47 10.06 -15.64 2.66
N MET A 48 9.71 -14.36 2.53
CA MET A 48 9.57 -13.63 1.28
C MET A 48 10.48 -12.40 1.22
N ASN A 49 11.48 -12.32 2.07
CA ASN A 49 12.45 -11.23 2.01
C ASN A 49 13.43 -11.54 0.87
N PRO A 50 13.45 -10.76 -0.23
CA PRO A 50 14.51 -10.91 -1.22
C PRO A 50 15.83 -10.60 -0.53
N ASP A 51 16.84 -11.42 -0.76
CA ASP A 51 18.16 -11.28 -0.17
C ASP A 51 18.74 -9.93 -0.63
N VAL A 52 18.72 -8.94 0.27
CA VAL A 52 19.16 -7.56 -0.03
C VAL A 52 20.65 -7.56 -0.38
N GLU A 53 21.38 -8.57 0.10
CA GLU A 53 22.80 -8.77 -0.24
C GLU A 53 22.98 -9.19 -1.70
N GLU A 54 22.09 -10.01 -2.26
CA GLU A 54 22.11 -10.39 -3.67
C GLU A 54 21.82 -9.18 -4.56
N ILE A 55 20.84 -8.35 -4.19
CA ILE A 55 20.53 -7.09 -4.90
C ILE A 55 21.71 -6.10 -4.79
N ALA A 56 22.36 -6.02 -3.63
CA ALA A 56 23.52 -5.18 -3.43
C ALA A 56 24.74 -5.67 -4.25
N GLN A 57 24.90 -6.99 -4.42
CA GLN A 57 25.96 -7.56 -5.26
C GLN A 57 25.70 -7.33 -6.75
N VAL A 58 24.46 -7.47 -7.22
CA VAL A 58 24.05 -7.11 -8.59
C VAL A 58 24.35 -5.65 -8.85
N ARG A 59 23.97 -4.76 -7.91
CA ARG A 59 24.24 -3.31 -7.99
C ARG A 59 25.74 -2.96 -7.95
N ASN A 60 26.56 -3.75 -7.25
CA ASN A 60 28.02 -3.54 -7.23
C ASN A 60 28.71 -4.05 -8.50
N ASN A 61 28.17 -5.09 -9.14
CA ASN A 61 28.65 -5.57 -10.43
C ASN A 61 28.25 -4.65 -11.59
N GLU A 62 27.09 -3.99 -11.49
CA GLU A 62 26.62 -2.98 -12.45
C GLU A 62 27.42 -1.67 -12.40
N LYS A 63 28.13 -1.37 -11.30
CA LYS A 63 28.95 -0.14 -11.21
C LYS A 63 30.07 -0.03 -12.25
N ASN A 64 30.44 -1.12 -12.89
CA ASN A 64 31.41 -1.10 -14.02
C ASN A 64 30.74 -0.87 -15.38
N ASP A 65 29.39 -1.04 -15.49
CA ASP A 65 28.59 -0.80 -16.69
C ASP A 65 27.69 0.46 -16.56
N ASP A 66 27.76 1.17 -15.44
CA ASP A 66 26.84 2.26 -15.03
C ASP A 66 26.79 3.46 -15.97
N LYS A 67 27.76 3.61 -16.88
CA LYS A 67 27.75 4.69 -17.87
C LYS A 67 26.71 4.47 -18.98
N ALA A 68 26.33 3.19 -19.23
CA ALA A 68 25.31 2.83 -20.20
C ALA A 68 23.90 2.82 -19.61
N SER A 69 23.75 2.41 -18.33
CA SER A 69 22.44 2.30 -17.66
C SER A 69 21.86 3.66 -17.28
N ILE A 70 22.69 4.62 -16.88
CA ILE A 70 22.25 5.99 -16.54
C ILE A 70 21.78 6.76 -17.78
N SER A 71 22.27 6.43 -18.96
CA SER A 71 21.84 7.08 -20.22
C SER A 71 20.41 6.76 -20.61
N ASN A 72 19.79 5.71 -20.05
CA ASN A 72 18.43 5.27 -20.34
C ASN A 72 17.41 5.69 -19.26
N LEU A 73 17.82 6.42 -18.22
CA LEU A 73 16.89 6.97 -17.24
C LEU A 73 16.05 8.05 -17.92
N THR A 74 14.78 7.72 -18.14
CA THR A 74 13.79 8.70 -18.60
C THR A 74 13.58 9.72 -17.49
N LYS A 75 13.69 11.00 -17.83
CA LYS A 75 13.41 12.09 -16.89
C LYS A 75 11.98 11.92 -16.38
N ALA A 76 11.80 11.90 -15.06
CA ALA A 76 10.50 11.76 -14.44
C ALA A 76 9.55 12.86 -14.94
N ASP A 77 8.32 12.48 -15.33
CA ASP A 77 7.29 13.44 -15.67
C ASP A 77 6.71 14.07 -14.40
N LEU A 78 7.14 15.27 -14.11
CA LEU A 78 6.67 16.05 -12.98
C LEU A 78 5.35 16.78 -13.26
N ASN A 79 4.69 16.54 -14.41
CA ASN A 79 3.41 17.16 -14.74
C ASN A 79 2.21 16.51 -14.04
N LEU A 80 2.41 15.38 -13.35
CA LEU A 80 1.36 14.74 -12.56
C LEU A 80 0.71 15.76 -11.64
N LYS A 81 -0.61 15.85 -11.72
CA LYS A 81 -1.42 16.75 -10.91
C LYS A 81 -2.15 15.96 -9.82
N LEU A 82 -2.23 16.55 -8.67
CA LEU A 82 -2.92 16.02 -7.49
C LEU A 82 -3.77 17.13 -6.86
N ILE A 83 -4.70 16.77 -6.02
CA ILE A 83 -5.55 17.72 -5.30
C ILE A 83 -5.09 17.70 -3.83
N ASP A 84 -4.81 18.88 -3.26
CA ASP A 84 -4.45 18.97 -1.85
C ASP A 84 -5.69 18.93 -0.92
N ALA A 85 -5.45 18.98 0.38
CA ALA A 85 -6.50 18.93 1.40
C ALA A 85 -7.49 20.10 1.29
N GLU A 86 -7.06 21.22 0.73
CA GLU A 86 -7.86 22.43 0.49
C GLU A 86 -8.61 22.40 -0.85
N GLY A 87 -8.52 21.29 -1.62
CA GLY A 87 -9.16 21.14 -2.91
C GLY A 87 -8.43 21.83 -4.07
N LYS A 88 -7.20 22.31 -3.86
CA LYS A 88 -6.41 23.01 -4.88
C LYS A 88 -5.57 22.00 -5.68
N THR A 89 -5.52 22.21 -6.98
CA THR A 89 -4.64 21.41 -7.86
C THR A 89 -3.18 21.81 -7.66
N ARG A 90 -2.36 20.81 -7.32
CA ARG A 90 -0.89 20.92 -7.19
C ARG A 90 -0.21 20.10 -8.28
N SER A 91 1.07 20.36 -8.51
CA SER A 91 1.88 19.59 -9.45
C SER A 91 3.12 19.03 -8.74
N LEU A 92 3.59 17.86 -9.14
CA LEU A 92 4.86 17.32 -8.64
C LEU A 92 6.05 18.27 -8.85
N LYS A 93 5.96 19.20 -9.81
CA LYS A 93 6.97 20.25 -10.03
C LYS A 93 7.23 21.13 -8.79
N GLU A 94 6.24 21.26 -7.91
CA GLU A 94 6.36 22.05 -6.70
C GLU A 94 7.34 21.41 -5.69
N PHE A 95 7.53 20.10 -5.79
CA PHE A 95 8.41 19.31 -4.92
C PHE A 95 9.81 19.07 -5.52
N LYS A 96 10.13 19.63 -6.69
CA LYS A 96 11.38 19.37 -7.44
C LYS A 96 12.67 19.66 -6.69
N SER A 97 12.62 20.43 -5.59
CA SER A 97 13.77 20.74 -4.76
C SER A 97 14.08 19.67 -3.70
N LYS A 98 13.20 18.69 -3.52
CA LYS A 98 13.35 17.57 -2.61
C LYS A 98 13.36 16.24 -3.38
N VAL A 99 13.85 15.18 -2.75
CA VAL A 99 13.57 13.82 -3.20
C VAL A 99 12.07 13.58 -3.06
N ILE A 100 11.42 13.03 -4.08
CA ILE A 100 9.99 12.74 -4.06
C ILE A 100 9.81 11.24 -3.82
N PHE A 101 9.15 10.87 -2.73
CA PHE A 101 8.65 9.54 -2.49
C PHE A 101 7.21 9.47 -2.99
N LEU A 102 7.01 8.82 -4.15
CA LEU A 102 5.71 8.67 -4.79
C LEU A 102 5.21 7.25 -4.59
N ASN A 103 4.07 7.11 -3.92
CA ASN A 103 3.42 5.82 -3.70
C ASN A 103 1.98 5.85 -4.21
N PHE A 104 1.54 4.75 -4.80
CA PHE A 104 0.17 4.54 -5.29
C PHE A 104 -0.51 3.46 -4.46
N TRP A 105 -1.70 3.74 -3.95
CA TRP A 105 -2.43 2.80 -3.10
C TRP A 105 -3.94 2.94 -3.21
N ALA A 106 -4.68 2.05 -2.59
CA ALA A 106 -6.11 2.15 -2.38
C ALA A 106 -6.55 1.32 -1.18
N THR A 107 -7.69 1.65 -0.59
CA THR A 107 -8.24 0.92 0.58
C THR A 107 -8.65 -0.52 0.24
N TRP A 108 -8.88 -0.82 -1.02
CA TRP A 108 -9.20 -2.17 -1.53
C TRP A 108 -7.95 -2.96 -1.99
N CYS A 109 -6.73 -2.43 -1.80
CA CYS A 109 -5.48 -3.06 -2.20
C CYS A 109 -4.77 -3.66 -0.97
N PRO A 110 -4.90 -4.97 -0.66
CA PRO A 110 -4.34 -5.56 0.55
C PRO A 110 -2.82 -5.41 0.69
N PRO A 111 -1.99 -5.63 -0.37
CA PRO A 111 -0.55 -5.42 -0.27
C PRO A 111 -0.21 -3.95 0.03
N CYS A 112 -0.93 -3.00 -0.58
CA CYS A 112 -0.72 -1.58 -0.31
C CYS A 112 -0.98 -1.24 1.16
N ILE A 113 -2.08 -1.76 1.73
CA ILE A 113 -2.41 -1.60 3.15
C ILE A 113 -1.32 -2.21 4.05
N ALA A 114 -0.71 -3.32 3.62
CA ALA A 114 0.35 -3.97 4.38
C ALA A 114 1.62 -3.10 4.49
N GLU A 115 1.90 -2.24 3.49
CA GLU A 115 3.05 -1.35 3.44
C GLU A 115 2.84 -0.04 4.23
N MET A 116 1.60 0.43 4.38
CA MET A 116 1.30 1.73 4.97
C MET A 116 1.98 2.01 6.31
N PRO A 117 2.06 1.07 7.29
CA PRO A 117 2.75 1.33 8.55
C PRO A 117 4.25 1.60 8.38
N SER A 118 4.87 0.99 7.35
CA SER A 118 6.29 1.21 7.06
C SER A 118 6.51 2.55 6.38
N ILE A 119 5.57 2.96 5.52
CA ILE A 119 5.58 4.27 4.87
C ILE A 119 5.35 5.37 5.89
N ASP A 120 4.41 5.20 6.82
CA ASP A 120 4.12 6.14 7.90
C ASP A 120 5.35 6.37 8.78
N LYS A 121 5.99 5.29 9.21
CA LYS A 121 7.25 5.38 9.97
C LYS A 121 8.36 6.09 9.18
N LEU A 122 8.49 5.80 7.89
CA LEU A 122 9.48 6.48 7.04
C LEU A 122 9.16 7.97 6.88
N HIS A 123 7.87 8.33 6.82
CA HIS A 123 7.41 9.71 6.78
C HIS A 123 7.74 10.46 8.09
N GLU A 124 7.52 9.82 9.25
CA GLU A 124 7.91 10.39 10.54
C GLU A 124 9.43 10.65 10.63
N GLU A 125 10.24 9.75 10.06
CA GLU A 125 11.72 9.86 10.13
C GLU A 125 12.29 10.86 9.12
N MET A 126 11.69 11.03 7.94
CA MET A 126 12.29 11.75 6.79
C MET A 126 11.40 12.83 6.18
N GLY A 127 10.22 13.11 6.72
CA GLY A 127 9.24 14.02 6.12
C GLY A 127 9.75 15.45 5.88
N ASP A 128 10.75 15.89 6.62
CA ASP A 128 11.36 17.21 6.42
C ASP A 128 12.30 17.24 5.21
N GLU A 129 12.94 16.13 4.86
CA GLU A 129 13.94 16.03 3.79
C GLU A 129 13.35 15.52 2.48
N VAL A 130 12.33 14.66 2.57
CA VAL A 130 11.68 13.96 1.46
C VAL A 130 10.25 14.49 1.29
N ALA A 131 9.84 14.76 0.08
CA ALA A 131 8.46 15.08 -0.24
C ALA A 131 7.69 13.78 -0.45
N PHE A 132 6.82 13.43 0.50
CA PHE A 132 5.94 12.28 0.38
C PHE A 132 4.69 12.66 -0.42
N VAL A 133 4.35 11.84 -1.40
CA VAL A 133 3.16 11.98 -2.25
C VAL A 133 2.49 10.62 -2.32
N ILE A 134 1.45 10.44 -1.52
CA ILE A 134 0.74 9.16 -1.35
C ILE A 134 -0.60 9.27 -2.08
N LEU A 135 -0.65 8.78 -3.33
CA LEU A 135 -1.82 8.89 -4.21
C LEU A 135 -2.80 7.75 -3.99
N SER A 136 -4.03 8.09 -3.62
CA SER A 136 -5.13 7.12 -3.49
C SER A 136 -5.90 6.98 -4.81
N PHE A 137 -6.13 5.72 -5.20
CA PHE A 137 -6.97 5.34 -6.34
C PHE A 137 -8.36 4.84 -5.91
N ASP A 138 -8.79 5.23 -4.71
CA ASP A 138 -10.18 4.99 -4.30
C ASP A 138 -11.14 5.86 -5.14
N ASP A 139 -12.25 5.29 -5.60
CA ASP A 139 -13.30 6.02 -6.31
C ASP A 139 -13.90 7.15 -5.47
N ASP A 140 -13.92 6.95 -4.15
CA ASP A 140 -14.33 7.92 -3.16
C ASP A 140 -13.15 8.19 -2.22
N PHE A 141 -12.56 9.38 -2.35
CA PHE A 141 -11.38 9.77 -1.58
C PHE A 141 -11.63 9.86 -0.07
N GLU A 142 -12.89 10.04 0.37
CA GLU A 142 -13.21 10.02 1.81
C GLU A 142 -12.89 8.67 2.44
N LYS A 143 -12.97 7.56 1.70
CA LYS A 143 -12.55 6.24 2.20
C LYS A 143 -11.06 6.20 2.55
N ALA A 144 -10.21 6.82 1.73
CA ALA A 144 -8.78 6.92 2.00
C ALA A 144 -8.50 7.75 3.25
N LYS A 145 -9.16 8.90 3.41
CA LYS A 145 -9.04 9.76 4.59
C LYS A 145 -9.53 9.06 5.87
N ASP A 146 -10.66 8.37 5.79
CA ASP A 146 -11.20 7.62 6.93
C ASP A 146 -10.27 6.46 7.32
N PHE A 147 -9.64 5.81 6.35
CA PHE A 147 -8.65 4.76 6.61
C PHE A 147 -7.44 5.34 7.33
N ASP A 148 -6.84 6.40 6.82
CA ASP A 148 -5.67 7.07 7.38
C ASP A 148 -5.94 7.51 8.82
N LYS A 149 -7.05 8.20 9.05
CA LYS A 149 -7.51 8.64 10.38
C LYS A 149 -7.74 7.48 11.36
N ARG A 150 -8.39 6.40 10.91
CA ARG A 150 -8.64 5.21 11.76
C ARG A 150 -7.36 4.51 12.17
N LYS A 151 -6.34 4.55 11.31
CA LYS A 151 -5.03 3.95 11.60
C LYS A 151 -4.12 4.85 12.41
N GLY A 152 -4.47 6.13 12.53
CA GLY A 152 -3.67 7.13 13.25
C GLY A 152 -2.42 7.55 12.48
N TYR A 153 -2.42 7.41 11.15
CA TYR A 153 -1.33 7.88 10.31
C TYR A 153 -1.46 9.40 10.09
N ASP A 154 -0.34 10.05 9.77
CA ASP A 154 -0.26 11.47 9.37
C ASP A 154 0.39 11.58 7.99
N LEU A 155 -0.11 10.79 7.05
CA LEU A 155 0.42 10.71 5.71
C LEU A 155 -0.18 11.78 4.79
N PRO A 156 0.62 12.45 3.96
CA PRO A 156 0.12 13.39 2.95
C PRO A 156 -0.52 12.60 1.78
N ILE A 157 -1.79 12.24 1.97
CA ILE A 157 -2.57 11.50 0.98
C ILE A 157 -3.28 12.46 0.02
N TYR A 158 -3.31 12.09 -1.26
CA TYR A 158 -3.90 12.89 -2.32
C TYR A 158 -4.76 12.05 -3.26
N PRO A 159 -5.88 12.55 -3.78
CA PRO A 159 -6.50 12.00 -4.98
C PRO A 159 -5.76 12.50 -6.22
N PRO A 160 -5.72 11.74 -7.30
CA PRO A 160 -5.20 12.21 -8.59
C PRO A 160 -6.13 13.28 -9.16
N ALA A 161 -5.56 14.39 -9.68
CA ALA A 161 -6.31 15.46 -10.33
C ALA A 161 -6.50 15.23 -11.84
N SER A 162 -5.79 14.26 -12.40
CA SER A 162 -5.82 13.88 -13.83
C SER A 162 -5.47 12.41 -13.98
N ASN A 163 -5.75 11.87 -15.16
CA ASN A 163 -5.24 10.55 -15.52
C ASN A 163 -3.70 10.54 -15.42
N LEU A 164 -3.16 9.37 -15.06
CA LEU A 164 -1.72 9.17 -15.06
C LEU A 164 -1.18 9.41 -16.48
N PRO A 165 0.01 10.00 -16.63
CA PRO A 165 0.69 10.03 -17.93
C PRO A 165 0.96 8.59 -18.40
N GLU A 166 0.73 8.33 -19.70
CA GLU A 166 1.01 7.06 -20.36
C GLU A 166 2.52 6.82 -20.47
#